data_352a878fa17330e02a1de76df6ed8031
#
_entry.id   352a878fa17330e02a1de76df6ed8031
#
_cell.length_a   1.000
_cell.length_b   1.000
_cell.length_c   1.000
_cell.angle_alpha   90.00
_cell.angle_beta   90.00
_cell.angle_gamma   90.00
#
_symmetry.space_group_name_H-M   'P 1'
#
loop_
_entity.id
_entity.type
_entity.pdbx_description
1 polymer ?
#
loop_
_entity_poly.entity_id
_entity_poly.type
_entity_poly.pdbx_seq_one_letter_code
_entity_poly.pdbx_strand_id
1 'polypeptide(L)'
;MDIQVSADVASGQYDSAQQVTLTAGEGAEIYYTLDGSQPFEKNKEVSESAKKYEGPITIEKNTILRAAARKDGVEYGTGSWYYLIGTQSQDNWETPKAPNDVRIDSKSSFSANISWAAEEPGCTYRVYVNGKMVWEGKEMNQTIQELTPLTTYQVYVTAVNERGIESLRSETVELVTMAQ
;
A
#
# COMPACT_ATOMS: atom_id res chain seq x y z
N MET A 1 7.89 -11.77 13.80
CA MET A 1 6.51 -12.22 13.55
C MET A 1 5.90 -11.26 12.54
N ASP A 2 5.50 -11.77 11.41
CA ASP A 2 4.92 -10.95 10.35
C ASP A 2 3.44 -10.70 10.67
N ILE A 3 3.06 -9.43 10.81
CA ILE A 3 1.67 -9.02 11.12
C ILE A 3 1.00 -8.43 9.87
N GLN A 4 1.57 -8.64 8.69
CA GLN A 4 0.98 -8.18 7.45
C GLN A 4 -0.38 -8.83 7.19
N VAL A 5 -1.28 -8.06 6.60
CA VAL A 5 -2.59 -8.59 6.20
C VAL A 5 -2.42 -9.37 4.90
N SER A 6 -3.02 -10.53 4.84
CA SER A 6 -3.14 -11.31 3.61
C SER A 6 -4.60 -11.63 3.30
N ALA A 7 -4.90 -11.82 2.02
CA ALA A 7 -6.21 -12.22 1.53
C ALA A 7 -6.14 -13.61 0.89
N ASP A 8 -7.16 -14.42 1.11
CA ASP A 8 -7.22 -15.78 0.55
C ASP A 8 -7.57 -15.82 -0.94
N VAL A 9 -8.19 -14.74 -1.45
CA VAL A 9 -8.52 -14.58 -2.87
C VAL A 9 -7.55 -13.59 -3.50
N ALA A 10 -6.80 -14.03 -4.50
CA ALA A 10 -5.85 -13.20 -5.21
C ALA A 10 -6.56 -12.10 -6.02
N SER A 11 -5.84 -10.99 -6.25
CA SER A 11 -6.29 -9.96 -7.21
C SER A 11 -6.51 -10.58 -8.59
N GLY A 12 -7.55 -10.16 -9.29
CA GLY A 12 -7.84 -10.67 -10.62
C GLY A 12 -9.27 -10.47 -11.07
N GLN A 13 -9.59 -11.11 -12.20
CA GLN A 13 -10.92 -11.11 -12.78
C GLN A 13 -11.65 -12.41 -12.43
N TYR A 14 -12.90 -12.29 -12.03
CA TYR A 14 -13.74 -13.41 -11.63
C TYR A 14 -15.13 -13.28 -12.29
N ASP A 15 -15.70 -14.40 -12.67
CA ASP A 15 -17.02 -14.43 -13.35
C ASP A 15 -18.19 -14.16 -12.40
N SER A 16 -18.00 -14.37 -11.12
CA SER A 16 -19.03 -14.21 -10.09
C SER A 16 -18.46 -13.59 -8.82
N ALA A 17 -19.37 -13.18 -7.94
CA ALA A 17 -19.03 -12.63 -6.63
C ALA A 17 -18.04 -13.54 -5.87
N GLN A 18 -17.10 -12.93 -5.17
CA GLN A 18 -16.10 -13.62 -4.36
C GLN A 18 -16.30 -13.31 -2.87
N GLN A 19 -15.98 -14.28 -2.04
CA GLN A 19 -15.85 -14.05 -0.59
C GLN A 19 -14.37 -14.03 -0.22
N VAL A 20 -13.94 -12.92 0.32
CA VAL A 20 -12.53 -12.69 0.68
C VAL A 20 -12.36 -12.76 2.19
N THR A 21 -11.47 -13.63 2.62
CA THR A 21 -11.08 -13.77 4.03
C THR A 21 -9.73 -13.08 4.23
N LEU A 22 -9.68 -12.17 5.18
CA LEU A 22 -8.44 -11.49 5.56
C LEU A 22 -7.85 -12.16 6.80
N THR A 23 -6.54 -12.29 6.81
CA THR A 23 -5.79 -12.82 7.96
C THR A 23 -4.61 -11.91 8.27
N ALA A 24 -4.22 -11.85 9.54
CA ALA A 24 -3.05 -11.14 10.02
C ALA A 24 -2.43 -11.91 11.19
N GLY A 25 -1.32 -11.44 11.71
CA GLY A 25 -0.67 -12.05 12.86
C GLY A 25 -1.57 -12.10 14.10
N GLU A 26 -1.31 -13.04 14.97
CA GLU A 26 -2.11 -13.28 16.18
C GLU A 26 -2.26 -12.00 17.04
N GLY A 27 -3.48 -11.73 17.45
CA GLY A 27 -3.82 -10.56 18.26
C GLY A 27 -3.88 -9.24 17.52
N ALA A 28 -3.74 -9.24 16.20
CA ALA A 28 -3.90 -8.03 15.39
C ALA A 28 -5.36 -7.79 15.03
N GLU A 29 -5.75 -6.52 15.03
CA GLU A 29 -7.03 -6.08 14.48
C GLU A 29 -6.83 -5.65 13.03
N ILE A 30 -7.74 -6.05 12.15
CA ILE A 30 -7.71 -5.69 10.73
C ILE A 30 -8.79 -4.65 10.46
N TYR A 31 -8.42 -3.60 9.73
CA TYR A 31 -9.35 -2.59 9.20
C TYR A 31 -9.21 -2.56 7.68
N TYR A 32 -10.32 -2.37 6.98
CA TYR A 32 -10.33 -2.40 5.51
C TYR A 32 -11.25 -1.35 4.91
N THR A 33 -10.96 -0.99 3.64
CA THR A 33 -11.81 -0.17 2.78
C THR A 33 -12.12 -0.92 1.51
N LEU A 34 -13.20 -0.52 0.82
CA LEU A 34 -13.62 -1.10 -0.46
C LEU A 34 -13.54 -0.10 -1.62
N ASP A 35 -12.98 1.06 -1.37
CA ASP A 35 -12.82 2.15 -2.33
C ASP A 35 -11.35 2.47 -2.64
N GLY A 36 -10.42 1.66 -2.14
CA GLY A 36 -8.99 1.86 -2.31
C GLY A 36 -8.36 2.90 -1.40
N SER A 37 -9.14 3.55 -0.53
CA SER A 37 -8.60 4.51 0.43
C SER A 37 -7.81 3.82 1.55
N GLN A 38 -6.99 4.59 2.26
CA GLN A 38 -6.20 4.06 3.37
C GLN A 38 -7.10 3.77 4.57
N PRO A 39 -6.95 2.60 5.20
CA PRO A 39 -7.71 2.28 6.42
C PRO A 39 -7.37 3.15 7.63
N PHE A 40 -6.18 3.73 7.65
CA PHE A 40 -5.74 4.63 8.72
C PHE A 40 -5.32 5.98 8.17
N GLU A 41 -5.71 7.03 8.87
CA GLU A 41 -5.30 8.41 8.61
C GLU A 41 -3.84 8.65 9.00
N LYS A 42 -3.27 9.79 8.58
CA LYS A 42 -1.90 10.18 8.96
C LYS A 42 -1.69 10.30 10.46
N ASN A 43 -2.74 10.65 11.20
CA ASN A 43 -2.75 10.72 12.66
C ASN A 43 -2.94 9.36 13.35
N LYS A 44 -2.96 8.27 12.57
CA LYS A 44 -3.17 6.89 13.04
C LYS A 44 -4.60 6.56 13.50
N GLU A 45 -5.53 7.45 13.27
CA GLU A 45 -6.95 7.15 13.51
C GLU A 45 -7.51 6.29 12.38
N VAL A 46 -8.54 5.51 12.68
CA VAL A 46 -9.26 4.73 11.67
C VAL A 46 -10.00 5.70 10.76
N SER A 47 -9.82 5.58 9.44
CA SER A 47 -10.49 6.47 8.49
C SER A 47 -12.01 6.24 8.50
N GLU A 48 -12.78 7.27 8.13
CA GLU A 48 -14.25 7.19 8.10
C GLU A 48 -14.78 6.11 7.13
N SER A 49 -14.04 5.85 6.05
CA SER A 49 -14.38 4.82 5.06
C SER A 49 -13.98 3.41 5.48
N ALA A 50 -13.16 3.27 6.52
CA ALA A 50 -12.67 1.97 6.96
C ALA A 50 -13.65 1.27 7.90
N LYS A 51 -13.70 -0.05 7.76
CA LYS A 51 -14.49 -0.94 8.63
C LYS A 51 -13.55 -1.90 9.35
N LYS A 52 -13.91 -2.25 10.57
CA LYS A 52 -13.22 -3.34 11.27
C LYS A 52 -13.61 -4.68 10.63
N TYR A 53 -12.62 -5.53 10.40
CA TYR A 53 -12.85 -6.86 9.83
C TYR A 53 -13.40 -7.80 10.92
N GLU A 54 -14.56 -8.39 10.65
CA GLU A 54 -15.23 -9.32 11.57
C GLU A 54 -15.57 -10.66 10.92
N GLY A 55 -15.32 -10.81 9.62
CA GLY A 55 -15.60 -12.03 8.88
C GLY A 55 -15.50 -11.82 7.37
N PRO A 56 -15.75 -12.87 6.57
CA PRO A 56 -15.57 -12.80 5.12
C PRO A 56 -16.29 -11.62 4.47
N ILE A 57 -15.62 -10.96 3.53
CA ILE A 57 -16.12 -9.81 2.79
C ILE A 57 -16.67 -10.31 1.44
N THR A 58 -17.91 -10.01 1.15
CA THR A 58 -18.51 -10.34 -0.14
C THR A 58 -18.22 -9.23 -1.15
N ILE A 59 -17.58 -9.59 -2.26
CA ILE A 59 -17.23 -8.70 -3.37
C ILE A 59 -18.15 -9.05 -4.56
N GLU A 60 -19.13 -8.20 -4.83
CA GLU A 60 -20.15 -8.42 -5.88
C GLU A 60 -19.93 -7.58 -7.14
N LYS A 61 -19.06 -6.59 -7.07
CA LYS A 61 -18.75 -5.66 -8.16
C LYS A 61 -17.27 -5.34 -8.16
N ASN A 62 -16.80 -4.67 -9.21
CA ASN A 62 -15.42 -4.19 -9.27
C ASN A 62 -15.06 -3.40 -8.02
N THR A 63 -14.04 -3.85 -7.31
CA THR A 63 -13.70 -3.34 -5.98
C THR A 63 -12.19 -3.28 -5.80
N ILE A 64 -11.72 -2.23 -5.15
CA ILE A 64 -10.34 -2.14 -4.65
C ILE A 64 -10.41 -2.31 -3.14
N LEU A 65 -10.00 -3.49 -2.67
CA LEU A 65 -9.93 -3.81 -1.25
C LEU A 65 -8.55 -3.38 -0.72
N ARG A 66 -8.55 -2.55 0.30
CA ARG A 66 -7.35 -2.17 0.99
C ARG A 66 -7.49 -2.48 2.46
N ALA A 67 -6.48 -3.10 3.06
CA ALA A 67 -6.54 -3.51 4.45
C ALA A 67 -5.22 -3.28 5.16
N ALA A 68 -5.30 -2.96 6.43
CA ALA A 68 -4.14 -2.79 7.31
C ALA A 68 -4.42 -3.41 8.67
N ALA A 69 -3.38 -3.87 9.33
CA ALA A 69 -3.48 -4.44 10.68
C ALA A 69 -2.97 -3.43 11.72
N ARG A 70 -3.53 -3.54 12.92
CA ARG A 70 -3.06 -2.80 14.09
C ARG A 70 -2.96 -3.75 15.29
N LYS A 71 -1.86 -3.68 16.00
CA LYS A 71 -1.64 -4.43 17.22
C LYS A 71 -0.94 -3.55 18.25
N ASP A 72 -1.46 -3.52 19.48
CA ASP A 72 -0.90 -2.73 20.57
C ASP A 72 -0.71 -1.24 20.21
N GLY A 73 -1.63 -0.68 19.42
CA GLY A 73 -1.57 0.70 18.95
C GLY A 73 -0.59 0.98 17.82
N VAL A 74 0.11 -0.05 17.34
CA VAL A 74 1.05 0.07 16.21
C VAL A 74 0.39 -0.43 14.93
N GLU A 75 0.51 0.36 13.86
CA GLU A 75 0.04 -0.01 12.53
C GLU A 75 1.09 -0.85 11.81
N TYR A 76 0.63 -1.85 11.08
CA TYR A 76 1.44 -2.72 10.26
C TYR A 76 1.01 -2.63 8.80
N GLY A 77 1.90 -3.06 7.92
CA GLY A 77 1.81 -2.86 6.48
C GLY A 77 0.45 -3.11 5.85
N THR A 78 0.13 -2.24 4.91
CA THR A 78 -1.13 -2.26 4.16
C THR A 78 -1.04 -3.23 2.99
N GLY A 79 -2.07 -4.07 2.83
CA GLY A 79 -2.29 -4.84 1.62
C GLY A 79 -3.32 -4.15 0.73
N SER A 80 -3.19 -4.33 -0.58
CA SER A 80 -4.14 -3.82 -1.57
C SER A 80 -4.43 -4.90 -2.61
N TRP A 81 -5.72 -5.12 -2.88
CA TRP A 81 -6.18 -6.10 -3.86
C TRP A 81 -7.26 -5.48 -4.74
N TYR A 82 -7.26 -5.85 -6.00
CA TYR A 82 -8.34 -5.46 -6.90
C TYR A 82 -9.11 -6.71 -7.37
N TYR A 83 -10.43 -6.58 -7.45
CA TYR A 83 -11.31 -7.64 -7.92
C TYR A 83 -12.21 -7.09 -9.01
N LEU A 84 -12.17 -7.72 -10.17
CA LEU A 84 -13.02 -7.40 -11.31
C LEU A 84 -14.07 -8.50 -11.40
N ILE A 85 -15.34 -8.14 -11.25
CA ILE A 85 -16.43 -9.10 -11.18
C ILE A 85 -17.30 -9.01 -12.43
N GLY A 86 -17.49 -10.15 -13.09
CA GLY A 86 -18.31 -10.28 -14.29
C GLY A 86 -17.57 -10.00 -15.60
N THR A 87 -18.31 -9.97 -16.70
CA THR A 87 -17.78 -9.87 -18.07
C THR A 87 -17.56 -8.43 -18.53
N GLN A 88 -17.17 -7.53 -17.66
CA GLN A 88 -16.92 -6.14 -18.05
C GLN A 88 -15.57 -5.99 -18.77
N SER A 89 -15.52 -6.48 -19.99
CA SER A 89 -14.32 -6.53 -20.81
C SER A 89 -13.91 -5.19 -21.45
N GLN A 90 -14.62 -4.10 -21.17
CA GLN A 90 -14.43 -2.84 -21.89
C GLN A 90 -13.81 -1.72 -21.05
N ASP A 91 -13.82 -1.85 -19.74
CA ASP A 91 -13.15 -0.88 -18.87
C ASP A 91 -11.74 -1.36 -18.61
N ASN A 92 -10.80 -0.62 -19.12
CA ASN A 92 -9.36 -0.92 -18.98
C ASN A 92 -8.92 -0.77 -17.51
N TRP A 93 -9.20 -1.79 -16.71
CA TRP A 93 -8.79 -1.89 -15.31
C TRP A 93 -7.37 -2.47 -15.19
N GLU A 94 -6.50 -2.08 -16.10
CA GLU A 94 -5.13 -2.54 -16.06
C GLU A 94 -4.42 -2.01 -14.82
N THR A 95 -3.68 -2.90 -14.19
CA THR A 95 -2.78 -2.54 -13.10
C THR A 95 -1.64 -1.73 -13.69
N PRO A 96 -1.36 -0.52 -13.18
CA PRO A 96 -0.19 0.22 -13.66
C PRO A 96 1.09 -0.55 -13.39
N LYS A 97 2.11 -0.27 -14.18
CA LYS A 97 3.43 -0.86 -13.95
C LYS A 97 4.04 -0.30 -12.67
N ALA A 98 4.68 -1.19 -11.91
CA ALA A 98 5.40 -0.78 -10.72
C ALA A 98 6.50 0.23 -11.09
N PRO A 99 6.74 1.26 -10.27
CA PRO A 99 7.91 2.10 -10.42
C PRO A 99 9.19 1.28 -10.37
N ASN A 100 10.22 1.77 -11.01
CA ASN A 100 11.52 1.12 -11.06
C ASN A 100 12.64 2.10 -10.69
N ASP A 101 13.86 1.60 -10.61
CA ASP A 101 15.04 2.42 -10.34
C ASP A 101 14.88 3.30 -9.10
N VAL A 102 14.29 2.75 -8.03
CA VAL A 102 14.20 3.44 -6.74
C VAL A 102 15.60 3.54 -6.15
N ARG A 103 16.01 4.76 -5.82
CA ARG A 103 17.36 5.01 -5.29
C ARG A 103 17.34 6.06 -4.19
N ILE A 104 18.34 5.98 -3.35
CA ILE A 104 18.59 6.95 -2.31
C ILE A 104 19.62 7.93 -2.86
N ASP A 105 19.21 9.17 -3.13
CA ASP A 105 20.06 10.21 -3.69
C ASP A 105 20.99 10.83 -2.63
N SER A 106 20.46 11.02 -1.44
CA SER A 106 21.21 11.51 -0.28
C SER A 106 20.51 11.11 1.01
N LYS A 107 21.24 11.11 2.09
CA LYS A 107 20.71 10.79 3.42
C LYS A 107 21.45 11.52 4.52
N SER A 108 20.76 11.67 5.64
CA SER A 108 21.32 12.24 6.88
C SER A 108 20.97 11.32 8.06
N SER A 109 21.15 11.82 9.27
CA SER A 109 20.72 11.11 10.48
C SER A 109 19.21 11.03 10.63
N PHE A 110 18.46 11.97 10.07
CA PHE A 110 17.02 12.12 10.29
C PHE A 110 16.18 12.16 9.02
N SER A 111 16.81 12.13 7.84
CA SER A 111 16.11 12.24 6.57
C SER A 111 16.82 11.54 5.43
N ALA A 112 16.11 11.31 4.34
CA ALA A 112 16.69 10.80 3.10
C ALA A 112 15.92 11.35 1.90
N ASN A 113 16.64 11.66 0.83
CA ASN A 113 16.05 11.99 -0.46
C ASN A 113 16.04 10.73 -1.32
N ILE A 114 14.87 10.37 -1.81
CA ILE A 114 14.71 9.24 -2.74
C ILE A 114 14.14 9.73 -4.06
N SER A 115 14.44 9.00 -5.11
CA SER A 115 13.87 9.18 -6.43
C SER A 115 13.59 7.83 -7.08
N TRP A 116 12.76 7.85 -8.10
CA TRP A 116 12.39 6.65 -8.86
C TRP A 116 12.05 7.01 -10.29
N ALA A 117 11.93 6.00 -11.14
CA ALA A 117 11.45 6.13 -12.49
C ALA A 117 10.10 5.41 -12.65
N ALA A 118 9.31 5.84 -13.62
CA ALA A 118 8.05 5.21 -13.96
C ALA A 118 7.85 5.24 -15.48
N GLU A 119 7.28 4.17 -16.02
CA GLU A 119 7.03 4.06 -17.46
C GLU A 119 5.69 4.66 -17.89
N GLU A 120 4.73 4.75 -16.98
CA GLU A 120 3.39 5.24 -17.28
C GLU A 120 3.19 6.67 -16.75
N PRO A 121 2.85 7.63 -17.63
CA PRO A 121 2.54 8.98 -17.19
C PRO A 121 1.18 9.05 -16.50
N GLY A 122 0.98 10.09 -15.70
CA GLY A 122 -0.32 10.37 -15.09
C GLY A 122 -0.66 9.62 -13.82
N CYS A 123 0.22 8.75 -13.36
CA CYS A 123 0.03 8.06 -12.09
C CYS A 123 0.32 8.97 -10.90
N THR A 124 -0.29 8.64 -9.79
CA THR A 124 0.09 9.11 -8.46
C THR A 124 1.00 8.06 -7.84
N TYR A 125 2.03 8.48 -7.12
CA TYR A 125 3.00 7.58 -6.51
C TYR A 125 2.82 7.58 -5.00
N ARG A 126 3.06 6.42 -4.39
CA ARG A 126 3.03 6.24 -2.94
C ARG A 126 4.37 5.69 -2.47
N VAL A 127 4.94 6.33 -1.45
CA VAL A 127 6.18 5.89 -0.81
C VAL A 127 5.85 5.19 0.49
N TYR A 128 6.40 4.00 0.66
CA TYR A 128 6.23 3.18 1.85
C TYR A 128 7.56 3.00 2.57
N VAL A 129 7.53 3.17 3.87
CA VAL A 129 8.67 2.91 4.75
C VAL A 129 8.25 1.88 5.78
N ASN A 130 8.95 0.75 5.83
CA ASN A 130 8.60 -0.39 6.68
C ASN A 130 7.14 -0.84 6.51
N GLY A 131 6.62 -0.81 5.28
CA GLY A 131 5.25 -1.20 4.96
C GLY A 131 4.19 -0.15 5.23
N LYS A 132 4.56 1.03 5.75
CA LYS A 132 3.64 2.13 6.02
C LYS A 132 3.79 3.22 4.96
N MET A 133 2.66 3.69 4.39
CA MET A 133 2.67 4.82 3.47
C MET A 133 3.04 6.10 4.21
N VAL A 134 4.10 6.76 3.76
CA VAL A 134 4.58 8.02 4.34
C VAL A 134 4.35 9.23 3.43
N TRP A 135 4.10 9.01 2.15
CA TRP A 135 3.88 10.08 1.19
C TRP A 135 3.08 9.59 -0.02
N GLU A 136 2.28 10.50 -0.59
CA GLU A 136 1.57 10.32 -1.84
C GLU A 136 1.62 11.61 -2.65
N GLY A 137 1.90 11.54 -3.94
CA GLY A 137 1.97 12.69 -4.83
C GLY A 137 2.32 12.30 -6.26
N LYS A 138 2.52 13.30 -7.11
CA LYS A 138 2.79 13.11 -8.55
C LYS A 138 4.26 13.25 -8.93
N GLU A 139 5.09 13.75 -8.05
CA GLU A 139 6.53 13.87 -8.25
C GLU A 139 7.17 12.48 -8.23
N MET A 140 8.31 12.33 -8.90
CA MET A 140 9.11 11.10 -8.88
C MET A 140 10.33 11.20 -7.96
N ASN A 141 10.21 12.03 -6.94
CA ASN A 141 11.18 12.16 -5.86
C ASN A 141 10.49 12.65 -4.60
N GLN A 142 11.07 12.34 -3.46
CA GLN A 142 10.54 12.79 -2.17
C GLN A 142 11.62 12.75 -1.10
N THR A 143 11.53 13.67 -0.15
CA THR A 143 12.32 13.64 1.08
C THR A 143 11.52 12.94 2.17
N ILE A 144 12.07 11.86 2.70
CA ILE A 144 11.55 11.16 3.88
C ILE A 144 12.16 11.83 5.10
N GLN A 145 11.33 12.26 6.04
CA GLN A 145 11.73 12.97 7.26
C GLN A 145 11.40 12.17 8.51
N GLU A 146 11.78 12.68 9.66
CA GLU A 146 11.51 12.09 10.98
C GLU A 146 12.08 10.67 11.15
N LEU A 147 13.21 10.41 10.52
CA LEU A 147 13.90 9.14 10.67
C LEU A 147 14.76 9.14 11.94
N THR A 148 15.09 7.97 12.43
CA THR A 148 15.96 7.78 13.58
C THR A 148 17.39 7.51 13.11
N PRO A 149 18.43 8.07 13.75
CA PRO A 149 19.82 7.79 13.39
C PRO A 149 20.18 6.31 13.51
N LEU A 150 21.15 5.87 12.72
CA LEU A 150 21.68 4.50 12.70
C LEU A 150 20.59 3.41 12.60
N THR A 151 19.52 3.70 11.88
CA THR A 151 18.38 2.80 11.76
C THR A 151 18.21 2.36 10.30
N THR A 152 17.89 1.09 10.13
CA THR A 152 17.61 0.50 8.81
C THR A 152 16.12 0.54 8.52
N TYR A 153 15.76 1.04 7.34
CA TYR A 153 14.39 1.12 6.83
C TYR A 153 14.28 0.40 5.50
N GLN A 154 13.14 -0.23 5.26
CA GLN A 154 12.81 -0.83 3.98
C GLN A 154 11.89 0.13 3.23
N VAL A 155 12.31 0.59 2.04
CA VAL A 155 11.60 1.60 1.25
C VAL A 155 11.18 1.01 -0.09
N TYR A 156 9.92 1.19 -0.46
CA TYR A 156 9.44 0.88 -1.79
C TYR A 156 8.40 1.91 -2.25
N VAL A 157 8.13 1.93 -3.54
CA VAL A 157 7.20 2.86 -4.18
C VAL A 157 6.18 2.08 -5.01
N THR A 158 4.95 2.56 -5.02
CA THR A 158 3.88 2.08 -5.91
C THR A 158 3.38 3.19 -6.80
N ALA A 159 2.73 2.83 -7.90
CA ALA A 159 2.02 3.75 -8.77
C ALA A 159 0.52 3.49 -8.67
N VAL A 160 -0.28 4.55 -8.70
CA VAL A 160 -1.74 4.47 -8.67
C VAL A 160 -2.26 5.20 -9.90
N ASN A 161 -3.05 4.52 -10.73
CA ASN A 161 -3.62 5.13 -11.93
C ASN A 161 -4.82 6.05 -11.60
N GLU A 162 -5.37 6.68 -12.61
CA GLU A 162 -6.52 7.59 -12.46
C GLU A 162 -7.78 6.91 -11.91
N ARG A 163 -7.86 5.59 -12.00
CA ARG A 163 -8.97 4.79 -11.46
C ARG A 163 -8.77 4.36 -10.02
N GLY A 164 -7.61 4.70 -9.43
CA GLY A 164 -7.26 4.30 -8.06
C GLY A 164 -6.69 2.90 -7.94
N ILE A 165 -6.35 2.24 -9.05
CA ILE A 165 -5.71 0.92 -9.03
C ILE A 165 -4.23 1.11 -8.73
N GLU A 166 -3.75 0.42 -7.70
CA GLU A 166 -2.36 0.47 -7.27
C GLU A 166 -1.55 -0.67 -7.90
N SER A 167 -0.34 -0.35 -8.35
CA SER A 167 0.61 -1.30 -8.90
C SER A 167 1.14 -2.25 -7.82
N LEU A 168 1.83 -3.29 -8.26
CA LEU A 168 2.76 -4.00 -7.40
C LEU A 168 3.83 -3.01 -6.91
N ARG A 169 4.44 -3.32 -5.78
CA ARG A 169 5.53 -2.49 -5.26
C ARG A 169 6.78 -2.59 -6.15
N SER A 170 7.55 -1.53 -6.19
CA SER A 170 8.91 -1.53 -6.76
C SER A 170 9.81 -2.51 -6.00
N GLU A 171 11.03 -2.67 -6.46
CA GLU A 171 12.07 -3.30 -5.64
C GLU A 171 12.19 -2.55 -4.32
N THR A 172 12.38 -3.29 -3.25
CA THR A 172 12.60 -2.73 -1.92
C THR A 172 14.06 -2.30 -1.79
N VAL A 173 14.27 -1.05 -1.38
CA VAL A 173 15.60 -0.48 -1.16
C VAL A 173 15.84 -0.36 0.35
N GLU A 174 16.98 -0.83 0.80
CA GLU A 174 17.41 -0.67 2.18
C GLU A 174 18.00 0.73 2.40
N LEU A 175 17.42 1.47 3.31
CA LEU A 175 17.91 2.80 3.73
C LEU A 175 18.47 2.71 5.15
N VAL A 176 19.75 2.97 5.28
CA VAL A 176 20.40 3.08 6.60
C VAL A 176 20.75 4.53 6.86
N THR A 177 20.17 5.12 7.88
CA THR A 177 20.45 6.51 8.26
C THR A 177 21.86 6.67 8.87
N MET A 178 22.37 7.89 8.82
CA MET A 178 23.69 8.21 9.34
C MET A 178 23.67 8.34 10.87
N ALA A 179 24.86 8.27 11.47
CA ALA A 179 25.05 8.66 12.88
C ALA A 179 24.81 10.16 13.08
N GLN A 180 24.53 10.58 14.30
CA GLN A 180 24.51 11.99 14.68
C GLN A 180 25.90 12.58 14.69
#